data_85efcd0f877aac0e4a21281eb2095f27
#
_entry.id   85efcd0f877aac0e4a21281eb2095f27
#
_cell.length_a   1.000
_cell.length_b   1.000
_cell.length_c   1.000
_cell.angle_alpha   90.00
_cell.angle_beta   90.00
_cell.angle_gamma   90.00
#
_symmetry.space_group_name_H-M   'P 1'
#
loop_
_entity.id
_entity.type
_entity.pdbx_description
1 polymer ?
#
loop_
_entity_poly.entity_id
_entity_poly.type
_entity_poly.pdbx_seq_one_letter_code
_entity_poly.pdbx_strand_id
1 'polypeptide(L)'
;SRLVGRIASSKNYVVKTLLIHLFKSFYKVSLGNARIQRVIEYNSFNDFFTREITIESIKEKQTSGLIFSPAEGKISQIGEIRDAKLIQAKGHNYSLAELSGLDIEPYAGGSFITIYLSPSNYHRVHLPISATLKKTVSIPGALYSVNTATEKSIPNLFCKNERLVCQFESERGPILVILVGALIVASIAMDWEGPASPYLTQEVTNYNLQFTDRSEIGKFLLGSTVICCFPPNHFSLDQSLSVGKTLKVCSRIGSLT
;
A
#
# COMPACT_ATOMS: atom_id res chain seq x y z
N SER A 1 -2.74 -12.58 17.06
CA SER A 1 -3.22 -12.09 15.72
C SER A 1 -4.21 -13.05 15.06
N ARG A 2 -3.97 -14.37 15.03
CA ARG A 2 -4.89 -15.36 14.38
C ARG A 2 -6.32 -15.32 14.93
N LEU A 3 -6.49 -15.16 16.25
CA LEU A 3 -7.82 -15.07 16.87
C LEU A 3 -8.58 -13.82 16.41
N VAL A 4 -7.90 -12.68 16.39
CA VAL A 4 -8.50 -11.42 15.92
C VAL A 4 -8.91 -11.52 14.44
N GLY A 5 -8.08 -12.15 13.61
CA GLY A 5 -8.39 -12.41 12.20
C GLY A 5 -9.64 -13.27 12.02
N ARG A 6 -9.80 -14.32 12.83
CA ARG A 6 -11.02 -15.16 12.81
C ARG A 6 -12.26 -14.39 13.22
N ILE A 7 -12.15 -13.53 14.26
CA ILE A 7 -13.26 -12.67 14.71
C ILE A 7 -13.62 -11.66 13.61
N ALA A 8 -12.62 -11.01 13.00
CA ALA A 8 -12.82 -10.04 11.93
C ALA A 8 -13.42 -10.65 10.65
N SER A 9 -13.15 -11.94 10.40
CA SER A 9 -13.72 -12.70 9.28
C SER A 9 -15.08 -13.36 9.61
N SER A 10 -15.56 -13.21 10.85
CA SER A 10 -16.83 -13.80 11.26
C SER A 10 -18.00 -13.24 10.45
N LYS A 11 -18.82 -14.15 9.91
CA LYS A 11 -20.07 -13.84 9.22
C LYS A 11 -21.28 -13.74 10.17
N ASN A 12 -21.07 -14.02 11.49
CA ASN A 12 -22.14 -13.90 12.47
C ASN A 12 -22.67 -12.47 12.50
N TYR A 13 -23.96 -12.31 12.33
CA TYR A 13 -24.64 -11.02 12.20
C TYR A 13 -24.36 -10.07 13.37
N VAL A 14 -24.45 -10.58 14.60
CA VAL A 14 -24.26 -9.79 15.82
C VAL A 14 -22.78 -9.34 15.93
N VAL A 15 -21.86 -10.28 15.75
CA VAL A 15 -20.42 -10.03 15.87
C VAL A 15 -19.96 -9.01 14.84
N LYS A 16 -20.28 -9.23 13.55
CA LYS A 16 -19.86 -8.31 12.49
C LYS A 16 -20.44 -6.90 12.67
N THR A 17 -21.75 -6.83 12.99
CA THR A 17 -22.43 -5.54 13.12
C THR A 17 -21.88 -4.74 14.29
N LEU A 18 -21.68 -5.39 15.43
CA LEU A 18 -21.08 -4.75 16.61
C LEU A 18 -19.67 -4.23 16.31
N LEU A 19 -18.81 -5.08 15.73
CA LEU A 19 -17.44 -4.68 15.38
C LEU A 19 -17.41 -3.50 14.41
N ILE A 20 -18.25 -3.52 13.37
CA ILE A 20 -18.30 -2.43 12.39
C ILE A 20 -18.78 -1.13 13.03
N HIS A 21 -19.82 -1.17 13.86
CA HIS A 21 -20.31 0.03 14.54
C HIS A 21 -19.30 0.61 15.53
N LEU A 22 -18.66 -0.22 16.34
CA LEU A 22 -17.61 0.22 17.26
C LEU A 22 -16.44 0.85 16.50
N PHE A 23 -15.96 0.18 15.46
CA PHE A 23 -14.84 0.68 14.65
C PHE A 23 -15.21 1.99 13.93
N LYS A 24 -16.38 2.02 13.30
CA LYS A 24 -16.89 3.21 12.59
C LYS A 24 -17.01 4.42 13.53
N SER A 25 -17.50 4.21 14.75
CA SER A 25 -17.62 5.27 15.76
C SER A 25 -16.27 5.75 16.25
N PHE A 26 -15.37 4.80 16.59
CA PHE A 26 -14.05 5.11 17.14
C PHE A 26 -13.15 5.85 16.14
N TYR A 27 -13.10 5.37 14.90
CA TYR A 27 -12.26 5.93 13.82
C TYR A 27 -13.00 6.95 12.94
N LYS A 28 -14.25 7.26 13.22
CA LYS A 28 -15.10 8.21 12.46
C LYS A 28 -15.15 7.88 10.96
N VAL A 29 -15.29 6.58 10.63
CA VAL A 29 -15.34 6.14 9.24
C VAL A 29 -16.63 6.56 8.56
N SER A 30 -16.53 7.29 7.44
CA SER A 30 -17.66 7.61 6.57
C SER A 30 -17.87 6.52 5.52
N LEU A 31 -19.13 6.21 5.22
CA LEU A 31 -19.51 5.31 4.12
C LEU A 31 -20.09 6.08 2.93
N GLY A 32 -20.01 7.42 2.92
CA GLY A 32 -20.67 8.23 1.89
C GLY A 32 -20.19 7.97 0.45
N ASN A 33 -18.91 7.57 0.29
CA ASN A 33 -18.34 7.17 -0.99
C ASN A 33 -18.20 5.64 -1.16
N ALA A 34 -18.59 4.86 -0.15
CA ALA A 34 -18.54 3.40 -0.23
C ALA A 34 -19.63 2.87 -1.17
N ARG A 35 -19.31 1.82 -1.93
CA ARG A 35 -20.28 1.13 -2.79
C ARG A 35 -21.41 0.51 -1.98
N ILE A 36 -21.09 -0.04 -0.81
CA ILE A 36 -22.03 -0.52 0.20
C ILE A 36 -22.12 0.51 1.31
N GLN A 37 -23.26 1.13 1.49
CA GLN A 37 -23.46 2.20 2.48
C GLN A 37 -24.09 1.73 3.79
N ARG A 38 -24.74 0.56 3.77
CA ARG A 38 -25.45 -0.01 4.94
C ARG A 38 -24.59 -1.06 5.62
N VAL A 39 -24.33 -0.90 6.91
CA VAL A 39 -23.48 -1.81 7.71
C VAL A 39 -23.93 -3.28 7.64
N ILE A 40 -25.24 -3.50 7.58
CA ILE A 40 -25.80 -4.86 7.56
C ILE A 40 -25.48 -5.66 6.29
N GLU A 41 -25.17 -4.97 5.19
CA GLU A 41 -24.93 -5.58 3.87
C GLU A 41 -23.49 -6.13 3.75
N TYR A 42 -22.58 -5.74 4.62
CA TYR A 42 -21.23 -6.31 4.64
C TYR A 42 -21.27 -7.74 5.19
N ASN A 43 -20.50 -8.64 4.57
CA ASN A 43 -20.43 -10.04 4.98
C ASN A 43 -19.66 -10.26 6.28
N SER A 44 -18.66 -9.42 6.56
CA SER A 44 -17.80 -9.48 7.74
C SER A 44 -17.21 -8.11 8.06
N PHE A 45 -16.48 -7.99 9.17
CA PHE A 45 -15.70 -6.80 9.46
C PHE A 45 -14.58 -6.58 8.42
N ASN A 46 -13.93 -7.66 7.96
CA ASN A 46 -12.90 -7.54 6.93
C ASN A 46 -13.46 -7.02 5.61
N ASP A 47 -14.67 -7.43 5.22
CA ASP A 47 -15.37 -6.93 4.04
C ASP A 47 -15.64 -5.42 4.14
N PHE A 48 -16.09 -4.96 5.32
CA PHE A 48 -16.25 -3.53 5.60
C PHE A 48 -14.90 -2.78 5.59
N PHE A 49 -13.86 -3.34 6.19
CA PHE A 49 -12.55 -2.71 6.28
C PHE A 49 -11.92 -2.53 4.91
N THR A 50 -12.08 -3.52 4.03
CA THR A 50 -11.62 -3.50 2.64
C THR A 50 -12.70 -3.04 1.66
N ARG A 51 -13.66 -2.23 2.12
CA ARG A 51 -14.81 -1.75 1.34
C ARG A 51 -14.40 -1.14 0.02
N GLU A 52 -15.17 -1.36 -1.00
CA GLU A 52 -15.05 -0.65 -2.28
C GLU A 52 -15.61 0.78 -2.14
N ILE A 53 -14.94 1.70 -2.83
CA ILE A 53 -15.39 3.09 -2.93
C ILE A 53 -15.56 3.50 -4.39
N THR A 54 -16.38 4.51 -4.63
CA THR A 54 -16.44 5.16 -5.93
C THR A 54 -15.28 6.12 -6.08
N ILE A 55 -14.42 5.87 -7.08
CA ILE A 55 -13.24 6.69 -7.38
C ILE A 55 -13.54 7.47 -8.67
N GLU A 56 -13.87 8.76 -8.53
CA GLU A 56 -14.26 9.59 -9.68
C GLU A 56 -13.13 9.82 -10.67
N SER A 57 -11.88 9.94 -10.18
CA SER A 57 -10.70 10.14 -11.03
C SER A 57 -10.43 9.00 -12.01
N ILE A 58 -10.98 7.80 -11.78
CA ILE A 58 -10.88 6.67 -12.74
C ILE A 58 -11.72 6.93 -14.00
N LYS A 59 -12.71 7.80 -13.94
CA LYS A 59 -13.58 8.15 -15.08
C LYS A 59 -12.87 9.03 -16.13
N GLU A 60 -11.77 9.68 -15.77
CA GLU A 60 -11.00 10.51 -16.68
C GLU A 60 -10.19 9.63 -17.63
N LYS A 61 -10.50 9.71 -18.94
CA LYS A 61 -9.94 8.81 -19.98
C LYS A 61 -8.53 9.18 -20.46
N GLN A 62 -8.06 10.40 -20.27
CA GLN A 62 -6.72 10.84 -20.70
C GLN A 62 -5.77 10.92 -19.52
N THR A 63 -4.99 9.86 -19.34
CA THR A 63 -4.03 9.72 -18.23
C THR A 63 -2.62 9.40 -18.69
N SER A 64 -2.38 9.42 -20.01
CA SER A 64 -1.04 9.17 -20.56
C SER A 64 -0.01 10.11 -19.94
N GLY A 65 1.03 9.52 -19.36
CA GLY A 65 2.11 10.27 -18.74
C GLY A 65 1.86 10.78 -17.32
N LEU A 66 0.75 10.42 -16.68
CA LEU A 66 0.48 10.78 -15.28
C LEU A 66 0.81 9.63 -14.31
N ILE A 67 1.24 10.01 -13.10
CA ILE A 67 1.48 9.09 -11.99
C ILE A 67 0.42 9.33 -10.93
N PHE A 68 -0.20 8.25 -10.45
CA PHE A 68 -1.31 8.29 -9.50
C PHE A 68 -0.93 7.74 -8.14
N SER A 69 -1.60 8.25 -7.09
CA SER A 69 -1.44 7.72 -5.74
C SER A 69 -1.93 6.28 -5.65
N PRO A 70 -1.10 5.33 -5.21
CA PRO A 70 -1.48 3.93 -5.07
C PRO A 70 -2.48 3.69 -3.94
N ALA A 71 -2.59 4.62 -3.01
CA ALA A 71 -3.40 4.44 -1.80
C ALA A 71 -3.98 5.77 -1.30
N GLU A 72 -5.04 5.66 -0.49
CA GLU A 72 -5.51 6.77 0.33
C GLU A 72 -4.75 6.77 1.65
N GLY A 73 -4.17 7.91 1.99
CA GLY A 73 -3.42 8.01 3.24
C GLY A 73 -2.63 9.30 3.39
N LYS A 74 -1.72 9.29 4.34
CA LYS A 74 -0.84 10.41 4.65
C LYS A 74 0.58 10.12 4.17
N ILE A 75 1.20 11.05 3.45
CA ILE A 75 2.62 10.93 3.10
C ILE A 75 3.42 10.93 4.41
N SER A 76 4.06 9.80 4.72
CA SER A 76 4.98 9.72 5.85
C SER A 76 6.38 10.15 5.45
N GLN A 77 6.83 9.78 4.25
CA GLN A 77 8.11 10.18 3.68
C GLN A 77 7.99 10.33 2.15
N ILE A 78 8.80 11.22 1.59
CA ILE A 78 8.96 11.42 0.15
C ILE A 78 10.36 11.99 -0.10
N GLY A 79 11.02 11.56 -1.15
CA GLY A 79 12.34 12.05 -1.48
C GLY A 79 13.05 11.28 -2.57
N GLU A 80 14.35 11.51 -2.67
CA GLU A 80 15.26 10.84 -3.58
C GLU A 80 15.89 9.60 -2.93
N ILE A 81 16.11 8.55 -3.72
CA ILE A 81 16.83 7.35 -3.31
C ILE A 81 18.33 7.62 -3.43
N ARG A 82 18.98 7.95 -2.31
CA ARG A 82 20.41 8.27 -2.24
C ARG A 82 21.21 7.12 -1.64
N ASP A 83 22.34 6.78 -2.23
CA ASP A 83 23.22 5.70 -1.74
C ASP A 83 22.44 4.40 -1.46
N ALA A 84 21.49 4.08 -2.34
CA ALA A 84 20.60 2.92 -2.20
C ALA A 84 19.76 2.91 -0.90
N LYS A 85 19.49 4.08 -0.32
CA LYS A 85 18.76 4.24 0.94
C LYS A 85 17.53 5.14 0.77
N LEU A 86 16.50 4.82 1.56
CA LEU A 86 15.31 5.63 1.74
C LEU A 86 15.29 6.23 3.14
N ILE A 87 14.73 7.42 3.27
CA ILE A 87 14.54 8.07 4.57
C ILE A 87 13.31 7.44 5.25
N GLN A 88 13.46 7.03 6.52
CA GLN A 88 12.35 6.58 7.34
C GLN A 88 11.74 7.75 8.12
N ALA A 89 12.43 8.24 9.13
CA ALA A 89 12.03 9.38 9.97
C ALA A 89 13.20 9.78 10.89
N LYS A 90 13.27 11.04 11.33
CA LYS A 90 14.28 11.52 12.29
C LYS A 90 15.73 11.13 11.93
N GLY A 91 16.07 11.12 10.64
CA GLY A 91 17.43 10.78 10.20
C GLY A 91 17.74 9.28 10.14
N HIS A 92 16.78 8.41 10.46
CA HIS A 92 16.93 6.98 10.18
C HIS A 92 16.72 6.72 8.69
N ASN A 93 17.65 5.98 8.10
CA ASN A 93 17.55 5.51 6.72
C ASN A 93 17.51 3.98 6.74
N TYR A 94 16.89 3.38 5.73
CA TYR A 94 16.92 1.94 5.53
C TYR A 94 17.32 1.60 4.09
N SER A 95 17.94 0.44 3.93
CA SER A 95 18.42 -0.02 2.62
C SER A 95 17.24 -0.45 1.74
N LEU A 96 17.21 0.02 0.49
CA LEU A 96 16.25 -0.46 -0.50
C LEU A 96 16.48 -1.93 -0.83
N ALA A 97 17.72 -2.39 -0.85
CA ALA A 97 18.04 -3.81 -1.06
C ALA A 97 17.48 -4.69 0.07
N GLU A 98 17.66 -4.27 1.33
CA GLU A 98 17.07 -4.98 2.48
C GLU A 98 15.54 -4.94 2.45
N LEU A 99 14.96 -3.79 2.09
CA LEU A 99 13.51 -3.63 1.98
C LEU A 99 12.91 -4.52 0.89
N SER A 100 13.53 -4.56 -0.29
CA SER A 100 12.95 -5.19 -1.47
C SER A 100 13.40 -6.65 -1.68
N GLY A 101 14.59 -7.01 -1.23
CA GLY A 101 15.21 -8.29 -1.57
C GLY A 101 15.55 -8.43 -3.07
N LEU A 102 15.64 -7.32 -3.79
CA LEU A 102 15.89 -7.25 -5.23
C LEU A 102 17.16 -6.45 -5.53
N ASP A 103 17.62 -6.55 -6.78
CA ASP A 103 18.59 -5.61 -7.33
C ASP A 103 17.98 -4.20 -7.37
N ILE A 104 18.73 -3.24 -6.86
CA ILE A 104 18.29 -1.86 -6.66
C ILE A 104 18.96 -0.87 -7.60
N GLU A 105 19.90 -1.32 -8.40
CA GLU A 105 20.66 -0.46 -9.31
C GLU A 105 19.73 0.39 -10.21
N PRO A 106 18.63 -0.14 -10.76
CA PRO A 106 17.72 0.66 -11.57
C PRO A 106 17.05 1.84 -10.84
N TYR A 107 17.04 1.85 -9.52
CA TYR A 107 16.39 2.87 -8.69
C TYR A 107 17.35 3.88 -8.09
N ALA A 108 18.66 3.72 -8.31
CA ALA A 108 19.68 4.64 -7.80
C ALA A 108 19.49 6.05 -8.38
N GLY A 109 19.42 7.06 -7.50
CA GLY A 109 19.11 8.45 -7.90
C GLY A 109 17.65 8.70 -8.29
N GLY A 110 16.80 7.69 -8.18
CA GLY A 110 15.37 7.79 -8.41
C GLY A 110 14.61 8.42 -7.24
N SER A 111 13.30 8.31 -7.26
CA SER A 111 12.44 8.89 -6.22
C SER A 111 11.59 7.83 -5.52
N PHE A 112 11.17 8.14 -4.30
CA PHE A 112 10.25 7.31 -3.54
C PHE A 112 9.18 8.11 -2.83
N ILE A 113 8.06 7.46 -2.55
CA ILE A 113 6.99 7.98 -1.71
C ILE A 113 6.50 6.87 -0.78
N THR A 114 6.36 7.19 0.50
CA THR A 114 5.82 6.31 1.53
C THR A 114 4.49 6.86 2.03
N ILE A 115 3.42 6.08 1.91
CA ILE A 115 2.06 6.46 2.26
C ILE A 115 1.57 5.57 3.40
N TYR A 116 1.28 6.17 4.54
CA TYR A 116 0.67 5.52 5.68
C TYR A 116 -0.86 5.54 5.57
N LEU A 117 -1.49 4.38 5.65
CA LEU A 117 -2.93 4.23 5.66
C LEU A 117 -3.41 4.10 7.12
N SER A 118 -4.10 5.11 7.61
CA SER A 118 -4.75 5.04 8.93
C SER A 118 -5.95 4.09 8.89
N PRO A 119 -6.42 3.56 10.03
CA PRO A 119 -7.54 2.62 10.06
C PRO A 119 -8.82 3.12 9.39
N SER A 120 -9.04 4.43 9.32
CA SER A 120 -10.22 5.02 8.67
C SER A 120 -10.13 5.11 7.15
N ASN A 121 -8.93 5.04 6.59
CA ASN A 121 -8.71 5.18 5.16
C ASN A 121 -9.27 4.01 4.34
N TYR A 122 -9.24 4.16 3.04
CA TYR A 122 -9.45 3.10 2.07
C TYR A 122 -8.24 2.18 2.04
N HIS A 123 -8.44 0.86 2.10
CA HIS A 123 -7.36 -0.12 2.27
C HIS A 123 -7.09 -1.00 1.05
N ARG A 124 -7.60 -0.64 -0.13
CA ARG A 124 -7.18 -1.25 -1.39
C ARG A 124 -6.07 -0.42 -2.02
N VAL A 125 -5.20 -1.10 -2.75
CA VAL A 125 -4.01 -0.52 -3.38
C VAL A 125 -4.17 -0.58 -4.88
N HIS A 126 -3.84 0.51 -5.55
CA HIS A 126 -3.99 0.68 -6.98
C HIS A 126 -2.63 0.91 -7.65
N LEU A 127 -2.50 0.50 -8.91
CA LEU A 127 -1.27 0.69 -9.65
C LEU A 127 -1.06 2.17 -10.01
N PRO A 128 0.11 2.76 -9.73
CA PRO A 128 0.38 4.18 -10.00
C PRO A 128 0.39 4.54 -11.48
N ILE A 129 0.80 3.63 -12.34
CA ILE A 129 0.94 3.81 -13.79
C ILE A 129 0.78 2.46 -14.47
N SER A 130 0.31 2.43 -15.72
CA SER A 130 0.19 1.19 -16.50
C SER A 130 1.52 0.47 -16.61
N ALA A 131 1.54 -0.81 -16.22
CA ALA A 131 2.77 -1.60 -16.21
C ALA A 131 2.47 -3.11 -16.17
N THR A 132 3.47 -3.90 -16.44
CA THR A 132 3.43 -5.37 -16.38
C THR A 132 4.07 -5.85 -15.10
N LEU A 133 3.35 -6.58 -14.26
CA LEU A 133 3.93 -7.29 -13.11
C LEU A 133 4.91 -8.34 -13.61
N LYS A 134 6.17 -8.22 -13.21
CA LYS A 134 7.22 -9.17 -13.57
C LYS A 134 7.58 -10.11 -12.44
N LYS A 135 7.55 -9.60 -11.21
CA LYS A 135 8.03 -10.37 -10.07
C LYS A 135 7.37 -9.90 -8.78
N THR A 136 7.14 -10.83 -7.86
CA THR A 136 6.91 -10.51 -6.45
C THR A 136 7.95 -11.15 -5.57
N VAL A 137 8.27 -10.49 -4.45
CA VAL A 137 9.04 -11.06 -3.35
C VAL A 137 8.21 -10.98 -2.10
N SER A 138 7.77 -12.11 -1.59
CA SER A 138 7.15 -12.20 -0.27
C SER A 138 8.23 -12.32 0.80
N ILE A 139 8.21 -11.44 1.78
CA ILE A 139 9.25 -11.39 2.81
C ILE A 139 8.58 -11.52 4.18
N PRO A 140 8.90 -12.58 4.93
CA PRO A 140 8.39 -12.76 6.28
C PRO A 140 8.92 -11.67 7.21
N GLY A 141 8.17 -11.37 8.26
CA GLY A 141 8.58 -10.36 9.22
C GLY A 141 7.66 -10.27 10.43
N ALA A 142 7.97 -9.32 11.29
CA ALA A 142 7.12 -8.95 12.39
C ALA A 142 5.90 -8.13 11.90
N LEU A 143 5.03 -7.78 12.82
CA LEU A 143 3.84 -6.97 12.57
C LEU A 143 3.82 -5.80 13.56
N TYR A 144 4.86 -4.98 13.53
CA TYR A 144 4.87 -3.74 14.29
C TYR A 144 3.84 -2.77 13.73
N SER A 145 3.25 -1.96 14.58
CA SER A 145 2.45 -0.82 14.11
C SER A 145 3.33 0.08 13.24
N VAL A 146 2.75 0.60 12.15
CA VAL A 146 3.45 1.50 11.21
C VAL A 146 2.97 2.95 11.34
N ASN A 147 2.41 3.33 12.48
CA ASN A 147 2.02 4.71 12.75
C ASN A 147 3.26 5.60 12.96
N THR A 148 3.04 6.92 12.89
CA THR A 148 4.10 7.93 13.00
C THR A 148 4.94 7.81 14.28
N ALA A 149 4.37 7.36 15.40
CA ALA A 149 5.11 7.20 16.66
C ALA A 149 6.09 6.02 16.57
N THR A 150 5.62 4.89 16.04
CA THR A 150 6.44 3.68 15.87
C THR A 150 7.53 3.90 14.81
N GLU A 151 7.19 4.56 13.70
CA GLU A 151 8.14 4.93 12.63
C GLU A 151 9.31 5.77 13.17
N LYS A 152 9.04 6.65 14.13
CA LYS A 152 10.07 7.47 14.78
C LYS A 152 10.91 6.72 15.82
N SER A 153 10.44 5.60 16.33
CA SER A 153 11.04 4.90 17.47
C SER A 153 11.74 3.61 17.11
N ILE A 154 11.36 2.96 16.01
CA ILE A 154 11.93 1.67 15.59
C ILE A 154 12.77 1.86 14.33
N PRO A 155 14.10 1.76 14.42
CA PRO A 155 14.96 1.76 13.24
C PRO A 155 14.63 0.59 12.31
N ASN A 156 14.69 0.82 10.99
CA ASN A 156 14.40 -0.17 9.94
C ASN A 156 13.02 -0.82 10.06
N LEU A 157 12.02 -0.05 10.53
CA LEU A 157 10.67 -0.55 10.81
C LEU A 157 10.09 -1.32 9.62
N PHE A 158 10.15 -0.73 8.43
CA PHE A 158 9.56 -1.31 7.22
C PHE A 158 10.30 -2.57 6.75
N CYS A 159 11.61 -2.68 6.99
CA CYS A 159 12.40 -3.89 6.70
C CYS A 159 12.12 -5.02 7.71
N LYS A 160 11.68 -4.69 8.92
CA LYS A 160 11.34 -5.67 9.96
C LYS A 160 9.95 -6.26 9.81
N ASN A 161 9.03 -5.54 9.15
CA ASN A 161 7.66 -5.99 8.98
C ASN A 161 7.51 -6.94 7.79
N GLU A 162 6.55 -7.86 7.93
CA GLU A 162 6.07 -8.68 6.82
C GLU A 162 5.66 -7.77 5.66
N ARG A 163 6.08 -8.12 4.44
CA ARG A 163 5.81 -7.29 3.27
C ARG A 163 5.80 -8.07 1.97
N LEU A 164 5.09 -7.54 1.00
CA LEU A 164 5.10 -8.00 -0.37
C LEU A 164 5.67 -6.91 -1.27
N VAL A 165 6.74 -7.25 -1.96
CA VAL A 165 7.37 -6.39 -2.97
C VAL A 165 6.86 -6.80 -4.33
N CYS A 166 6.29 -5.85 -5.07
CA CYS A 166 5.82 -6.05 -6.44
C CYS A 166 6.68 -5.22 -7.38
N GLN A 167 7.42 -5.88 -8.25
CA GLN A 167 8.19 -5.25 -9.31
C GLN A 167 7.39 -5.27 -10.60
N PHE A 168 7.09 -4.09 -11.09
CA PHE A 168 6.40 -3.88 -12.35
C PHE A 168 7.37 -3.28 -13.37
N GLU A 169 7.16 -3.59 -14.64
CA GLU A 169 7.86 -2.99 -15.77
C GLU A 169 6.90 -2.07 -16.51
N SER A 170 7.19 -0.79 -16.53
CA SER A 170 6.47 0.24 -17.28
C SER A 170 7.20 0.55 -18.59
N GLU A 171 6.58 1.34 -19.47
CA GLU A 171 7.23 1.82 -20.70
C GLU A 171 8.48 2.69 -20.43
N ARG A 172 8.65 3.19 -19.20
CA ARG A 172 9.74 4.08 -18.79
C ARG A 172 10.68 3.45 -17.77
N GLY A 173 10.59 2.13 -17.59
CA GLY A 173 11.45 1.37 -16.68
C GLY A 173 10.71 0.77 -15.49
N PRO A 174 11.45 0.05 -14.64
CA PRO A 174 10.89 -0.72 -13.54
C PRO A 174 10.42 0.18 -12.39
N ILE A 175 9.27 -0.13 -11.82
CA ILE A 175 8.75 0.50 -10.59
C ILE A 175 8.54 -0.54 -9.51
N LEU A 176 8.73 -0.15 -8.26
CA LEU A 176 8.37 -0.98 -7.11
C LEU A 176 7.12 -0.45 -6.43
N VAL A 177 6.21 -1.34 -6.12
CA VAL A 177 5.10 -1.11 -5.19
C VAL A 177 5.24 -2.11 -4.05
N ILE A 178 5.56 -1.61 -2.86
CA ILE A 178 5.85 -2.42 -1.69
C ILE A 178 4.72 -2.26 -0.69
N LEU A 179 4.04 -3.36 -0.41
CA LEU A 179 2.96 -3.43 0.57
C LEU A 179 3.53 -3.92 1.89
N VAL A 180 3.54 -3.06 2.90
CA VAL A 180 4.05 -3.39 4.24
C VAL A 180 2.91 -3.66 5.19
N GLY A 181 2.85 -4.88 5.70
CA GLY A 181 1.88 -5.29 6.72
C GLY A 181 2.15 -4.68 8.08
N ALA A 182 1.13 -4.61 8.93
CA ALA A 182 1.24 -4.07 10.28
C ALA A 182 0.36 -4.80 11.29
N LEU A 183 0.39 -4.33 12.54
CA LEU A 183 -0.22 -4.92 13.72
C LEU A 183 -1.71 -5.29 13.52
N ILE A 184 -2.07 -6.45 14.03
CA ILE A 184 -3.37 -7.06 14.31
C ILE A 184 -3.76 -8.15 13.30
N VAL A 185 -3.64 -7.98 11.99
CA VAL A 185 -3.88 -9.05 11.02
C VAL A 185 -2.91 -8.89 9.86
N ALA A 186 -1.86 -9.72 9.87
CA ALA A 186 -1.02 -9.87 8.71
C ALA A 186 -1.84 -10.49 7.59
N SER A 187 -2.27 -9.69 6.65
CA SER A 187 -2.87 -10.23 5.45
C SER A 187 -2.86 -9.18 4.36
N ILE A 188 -1.96 -9.36 3.45
CA ILE A 188 -1.95 -8.73 2.15
C ILE A 188 -2.65 -9.72 1.21
N ALA A 189 -3.71 -9.30 0.57
CA ALA A 189 -4.42 -10.07 -0.44
C ALA A 189 -4.27 -9.37 -1.78
N MET A 190 -3.81 -10.10 -2.79
CA MET A 190 -3.63 -9.55 -4.13
C MET A 190 -4.88 -9.80 -4.98
N ASP A 191 -5.07 -8.98 -6.03
CA ASP A 191 -6.19 -9.11 -6.97
C ASP A 191 -5.94 -10.19 -8.04
N TRP A 192 -4.79 -10.83 -8.00
CA TRP A 192 -4.44 -12.02 -8.78
C TRP A 192 -4.08 -13.18 -7.85
N GLU A 193 -3.91 -14.38 -8.40
CA GLU A 193 -3.40 -15.52 -7.65
C GLU A 193 -1.93 -15.28 -7.27
N GLY A 194 -1.74 -14.80 -6.06
CA GLY A 194 -0.44 -14.39 -5.50
C GLY A 194 -0.12 -15.08 -4.19
N PRO A 195 1.06 -14.81 -3.62
CA PRO A 195 1.47 -15.41 -2.36
C PRO A 195 0.49 -15.06 -1.23
N ALA A 196 0.10 -16.09 -0.47
CA ALA A 196 -0.83 -15.93 0.64
C ALA A 196 -0.09 -15.53 1.94
N SER A 197 -0.47 -14.42 2.54
CA SER A 197 -0.02 -14.02 3.88
C SER A 197 -0.69 -14.88 4.98
N PRO A 198 0.00 -15.20 6.12
CA PRO A 198 1.34 -14.75 6.48
C PRO A 198 2.45 -15.50 5.73
N TYR A 199 3.51 -14.77 5.35
CA TYR A 199 4.66 -15.36 4.69
C TYR A 199 5.54 -16.08 5.71
N LEU A 200 5.91 -17.34 5.40
CA LEU A 200 6.73 -18.18 6.28
C LEU A 200 8.21 -18.15 5.87
N THR A 201 8.47 -18.02 4.58
CA THR A 201 9.79 -17.95 3.97
C THR A 201 9.82 -16.80 2.96
N GLN A 202 11.01 -16.28 2.69
CA GLN A 202 11.18 -15.38 1.57
C GLN A 202 11.05 -16.18 0.28
N GLU A 203 10.15 -15.74 -0.60
CA GLU A 203 9.88 -16.40 -1.86
C GLU A 203 9.80 -15.40 -3.00
N VAL A 204 10.40 -15.76 -4.14
CA VAL A 204 10.36 -14.98 -5.37
C VAL A 204 9.46 -15.69 -6.37
N THR A 205 8.42 -15.01 -6.84
CA THR A 205 7.51 -15.55 -7.86
C THR A 205 7.53 -14.65 -9.09
N ASN A 206 7.69 -15.25 -10.27
CA ASN A 206 7.71 -14.51 -11.54
C ASN A 206 6.30 -14.50 -12.16
N TYR A 207 5.99 -13.39 -12.83
CA TYR A 207 4.71 -13.12 -13.48
C TYR A 207 4.92 -12.48 -14.84
N ASN A 208 3.85 -12.37 -15.62
CA ASN A 208 3.76 -11.55 -16.82
C ASN A 208 2.32 -11.05 -16.96
N LEU A 209 1.84 -10.30 -15.96
CA LEU A 209 0.47 -9.82 -15.88
C LEU A 209 0.42 -8.32 -16.17
N GLN A 210 -0.36 -7.91 -17.14
CA GLN A 210 -0.55 -6.51 -17.50
C GLN A 210 -1.64 -5.87 -16.65
N PHE A 211 -1.34 -4.67 -16.16
CA PHE A 211 -2.28 -3.83 -15.43
C PHE A 211 -2.29 -2.41 -16.02
N THR A 212 -3.46 -1.82 -16.10
CA THR A 212 -3.61 -0.41 -16.43
C THR A 212 -3.39 0.47 -15.19
N ASP A 213 -3.09 1.74 -15.40
CA ASP A 213 -3.05 2.69 -14.29
C ASP A 213 -4.35 2.69 -13.49
N ARG A 214 -4.24 2.94 -12.21
CA ARG A 214 -5.36 3.01 -11.25
C ARG A 214 -6.16 1.71 -11.09
N SER A 215 -5.80 0.60 -11.77
CA SER A 215 -6.41 -0.69 -11.47
C SER A 215 -6.04 -1.17 -10.06
N GLU A 216 -6.97 -1.82 -9.38
CA GLU A 216 -6.70 -2.45 -8.10
C GLU A 216 -5.66 -3.56 -8.28
N ILE A 217 -4.66 -3.60 -7.42
CA ILE A 217 -3.61 -4.63 -7.40
C ILE A 217 -3.64 -5.47 -6.13
N GLY A 218 -4.36 -5.01 -5.11
CA GLY A 218 -4.48 -5.76 -3.86
C GLY A 218 -5.09 -4.93 -2.74
N LYS A 219 -5.13 -5.51 -1.56
CA LYS A 219 -5.73 -4.89 -0.37
C LYS A 219 -5.08 -5.38 0.92
N PHE A 220 -5.17 -4.52 1.94
CA PHE A 220 -4.78 -4.86 3.30
C PHE A 220 -6.01 -5.21 4.13
N LEU A 221 -5.94 -6.29 4.89
CA LEU A 221 -7.05 -6.67 5.75
C LEU A 221 -7.03 -5.96 7.11
N LEU A 222 -5.93 -5.31 7.52
CA LEU A 222 -5.82 -4.34 8.64
C LEU A 222 -4.44 -3.69 8.67
N GLY A 223 -4.38 -2.34 8.81
CA GLY A 223 -3.20 -1.51 9.06
C GLY A 223 -2.05 -1.63 8.06
N SER A 224 -1.56 -0.54 7.48
CA SER A 224 -0.66 -0.70 6.34
C SER A 224 0.14 0.55 5.96
N THR A 225 1.21 0.30 5.20
CA THR A 225 1.98 1.32 4.50
C THR A 225 2.25 0.84 3.08
N VAL A 226 2.14 1.73 2.12
CA VAL A 226 2.57 1.50 0.74
C VAL A 226 3.80 2.36 0.46
N ILE A 227 4.83 1.74 -0.12
CA ILE A 227 6.05 2.44 -0.57
C ILE A 227 6.15 2.23 -2.07
N CYS A 228 6.25 3.33 -2.82
CA CYS A 228 6.58 3.27 -4.24
C CYS A 228 7.97 3.82 -4.48
N CYS A 229 8.75 3.12 -5.34
CA CYS A 229 10.05 3.55 -5.80
C CYS A 229 10.02 3.63 -7.34
N PHE A 230 10.57 4.71 -7.85
CA PHE A 230 10.63 5.03 -9.27
C PHE A 230 12.08 5.23 -9.70
N PRO A 231 12.48 4.79 -10.91
CA PRO A 231 13.82 5.03 -11.44
C PRO A 231 14.06 6.53 -11.71
N PRO A 232 15.33 6.95 -11.85
CA PRO A 232 15.66 8.33 -12.21
C PRO A 232 15.23 8.68 -13.65
N ASN A 233 15.24 9.98 -13.96
CA ASN A 233 15.13 10.59 -15.30
C ASN A 233 13.77 10.53 -15.99
N HIS A 234 12.90 9.59 -15.65
CA HIS A 234 11.61 9.39 -16.35
C HIS A 234 10.38 9.59 -15.48
N PHE A 235 10.58 9.79 -14.18
CA PHE A 235 9.50 9.93 -13.21
C PHE A 235 9.73 11.18 -12.36
N SER A 236 8.77 12.07 -12.36
CA SER A 236 8.80 13.31 -11.55
C SER A 236 7.61 13.35 -10.62
N LEU A 237 7.86 13.34 -9.32
CA LEU A 237 6.82 13.58 -8.32
C LEU A 237 6.52 15.08 -8.21
N ASP A 238 5.25 15.43 -8.03
CA ASP A 238 4.82 16.82 -7.96
C ASP A 238 5.49 17.55 -6.77
N GLN A 239 6.10 18.70 -7.02
CA GLN A 239 6.79 19.51 -6.00
C GLN A 239 5.86 19.99 -4.86
N SER A 240 4.55 19.98 -5.10
CA SER A 240 3.56 20.32 -4.09
C SER A 240 3.35 19.21 -3.03
N LEU A 241 3.97 18.04 -3.22
CA LEU A 241 3.88 16.93 -2.26
C LEU A 241 4.89 17.17 -1.12
N SER A 242 4.44 16.91 0.09
CA SER A 242 5.27 17.05 1.29
C SER A 242 4.84 16.05 2.36
N VAL A 243 5.76 15.74 3.26
CA VAL A 243 5.47 14.93 4.43
C VAL A 243 4.29 15.52 5.22
N GLY A 244 3.34 14.69 5.55
CA GLY A 244 2.12 15.08 6.25
C GLY A 244 0.93 15.41 5.36
N LYS A 245 1.11 15.61 4.05
CA LYS A 245 0.00 15.82 3.10
C LYS A 245 -0.85 14.54 2.99
N THR A 246 -2.17 14.71 2.98
CA THR A 246 -3.11 13.62 2.75
C THR A 246 -3.34 13.46 1.25
N LEU A 247 -3.32 12.21 0.80
CA LEU A 247 -3.62 11.82 -0.57
C LEU A 247 -4.94 11.06 -0.62
N LYS A 248 -5.70 11.30 -1.68
CA LYS A 248 -6.79 10.40 -2.09
C LYS A 248 -6.22 9.33 -3.02
N VAL A 249 -6.74 8.12 -2.92
CA VAL A 249 -6.39 7.05 -3.87
C VAL A 249 -6.66 7.52 -5.31
N CYS A 250 -5.80 7.13 -6.25
CA CYS A 250 -5.89 7.50 -7.66
C CYS A 250 -5.85 9.03 -7.94
N SER A 251 -5.49 9.87 -6.97
CA SER A 251 -5.18 11.28 -7.24
C SER A 251 -3.80 11.39 -7.90
N ARG A 252 -3.63 12.37 -8.77
CA ARG A 252 -2.33 12.64 -9.38
C ARG A 252 -1.27 12.97 -8.33
N ILE A 253 -0.10 12.37 -8.46
CA ILE A 253 1.09 12.61 -7.63
C ILE A 253 2.35 12.96 -8.42
N GLY A 254 2.28 12.92 -9.74
CA GLY A 254 3.42 13.22 -10.61
C GLY A 254 3.13 13.00 -12.08
N SER A 255 4.18 13.01 -12.87
CA SER A 255 4.13 12.79 -14.32
C SER A 255 5.41 12.11 -14.81
N LEU A 256 5.31 11.46 -15.96
CA LEU A 256 6.46 11.06 -16.77
C LEU A 256 7.12 12.30 -17.40
N THR A 257 8.44 12.29 -17.49
CA THR A 257 9.26 13.32 -18.13
C THR A 257 9.94 12.81 -19.38
#